data_b584b0a454bb18ec183e87620a86c7e5
#
_entry.id   b584b0a454bb18ec183e87620a86c7e5
#
_cell.length_a   1.000
_cell.length_b   1.000
_cell.length_c   1.000
_cell.angle_alpha   90.00
_cell.angle_beta   90.00
_cell.angle_gamma   90.00
#
_symmetry.space_group_name_H-M   'P 1'
#
loop_
_entity.id
_entity.type
_entity.pdbx_description
1 polymer ?
#
loop_
_entity_poly.entity_id
_entity_poly.type
_entity_poly.pdbx_seq_one_letter_code
_entity_poly.pdbx_strand_id
1 'polypeptide(L)' 'SHLYPVSFNGKMRFKVEYPLDMDRAEIEKQILAHEKSVHYLDGKSPKKVIIVPKKIINIVV' A
#
# COMPACT_ATOMS: atom_id res chain seq x y z
N SER A 1 2.18 2.00 16.24
CA SER A 1 1.75 1.83 14.86
C SER A 1 2.02 3.08 14.03
N HIS A 2 2.01 2.93 12.73
CA HIS A 2 2.26 4.02 11.80
C HIS A 2 1.14 4.10 10.76
N LEU A 3 0.68 5.30 10.50
CA LEU A 3 -0.34 5.53 9.49
C LEU A 3 0.34 5.76 8.15
N TYR A 4 0.21 4.78 7.26
CA TYR A 4 0.82 4.83 5.94
C TYR A 4 -0.12 5.50 4.94
N PRO A 5 0.28 6.59 4.29
CA PRO A 5 -0.47 7.08 3.14
C PRO A 5 -0.22 6.15 1.95
N VAL A 6 -1.30 5.72 1.32
CA VAL A 6 -1.23 4.81 0.17
C VAL A 6 -1.55 5.59 -1.09
N SER A 7 -0.59 5.60 -2.00
CA SER A 7 -0.73 6.32 -3.27
C SER A 7 -0.82 5.32 -4.43
N PHE A 8 -1.62 5.68 -5.41
CA PHE A 8 -1.72 4.94 -6.67
C PHE A 8 -1.28 5.88 -7.80
N ASN A 9 -0.22 5.51 -8.49
CA ASN A 9 0.36 6.33 -9.57
C ASN A 9 0.72 7.74 -9.09
N GLY A 10 1.21 7.85 -7.85
CA GLY A 10 1.63 9.11 -7.28
C GLY A 10 0.52 9.94 -6.63
N LYS A 11 -0.73 9.47 -6.68
CA LYS A 11 -1.86 10.17 -6.06
C LYS A 11 -2.31 9.43 -4.81
N MET A 12 -2.27 10.10 -3.66
CA MET A 12 -2.72 9.51 -2.41
C MET A 12 -4.22 9.25 -2.46
N ARG A 13 -4.62 8.00 -2.16
CA ARG A 13 -6.02 7.60 -2.21
C ARG A 13 -6.60 7.32 -0.83
N PHE A 14 -5.82 6.69 0.04
CA PHE A 14 -6.28 6.38 1.39
C PHE A 14 -5.08 6.17 2.31
N LYS A 15 -5.36 5.96 3.58
CA LYS A 15 -4.34 5.72 4.59
C LYS A 15 -4.65 4.40 5.30
N VAL A 16 -3.60 3.69 5.68
CA VAL A 16 -3.75 2.46 6.46
C VAL A 16 -2.80 2.51 7.65
N GLU A 17 -3.18 1.86 8.73
CA GLU A 17 -2.37 1.80 9.93
C GLU A 17 -1.84 0.40 10.10
N TYR A 18 -0.51 0.26 10.20
CA TYR A 18 0.15 -1.01 10.42
C TYR A 18 1.14 -0.89 11.57
N PRO A 19 1.47 -2.00 12.26
CA PRO A 19 2.49 -1.99 13.30
C PRO A 19 3.83 -1.52 12.78
N LEU A 20 4.59 -0.81 13.61
CA LEU A 20 5.92 -0.32 13.25
C LEU A 20 6.91 -1.43 12.97
N ASP A 21 6.72 -2.60 13.59
CA ASP A 21 7.60 -3.75 13.44
C ASP A 21 7.22 -4.65 12.26
N MET A 22 6.17 -4.29 11.52
CA MET A 22 5.76 -5.06 10.35
C MET A 22 6.78 -4.86 9.23
N ASP A 23 7.28 -5.96 8.67
CA ASP A 23 8.29 -5.85 7.62
C ASP A 23 7.65 -5.51 6.26
N ARG A 24 8.51 -5.16 5.31
CA ARG A 24 8.07 -4.70 3.99
C ARG A 24 7.29 -5.76 3.23
N ALA A 25 7.74 -7.00 3.30
CA ALA A 25 7.06 -8.10 2.60
C ALA A 25 5.65 -8.32 3.16
N GLU A 26 5.48 -8.22 4.47
CA GLU A 26 4.20 -8.36 5.11
C GLU A 26 3.27 -7.20 4.78
N ILE A 27 3.81 -5.97 4.78
CA ILE A 27 3.05 -4.79 4.40
C ILE A 27 2.55 -4.93 2.96
N GLU A 28 3.40 -5.38 2.05
CA GLU A 28 3.02 -5.58 0.65
C GLU A 28 1.88 -6.57 0.54
N LYS A 29 1.98 -7.70 1.23
CA LYS A 29 0.95 -8.72 1.22
C LYS A 29 -0.38 -8.17 1.74
N GLN A 30 -0.35 -7.46 2.85
CA GLN A 30 -1.55 -6.90 3.46
C GLN A 30 -2.18 -5.81 2.59
N ILE A 31 -1.37 -4.93 2.03
CA ILE A 31 -1.90 -3.82 1.23
C ILE A 31 -2.52 -4.31 -0.08
N LEU A 32 -1.95 -5.33 -0.69
CA LEU A 32 -2.50 -5.89 -1.93
C LEU A 32 -3.81 -6.65 -1.68
N ALA A 33 -4.00 -7.17 -0.48
CA ALA A 33 -5.23 -7.83 -0.08
C ALA A 33 -6.26 -6.88 0.52
N HIS A 34 -5.89 -5.62 0.75
CA HIS A 34 -6.79 -4.63 1.35
C HIS A 34 -7.93 -4.31 0.40
N GLU A 35 -9.15 -4.26 0.92
CA GLU A 35 -10.32 -4.08 0.07
C GLU A 35 -10.30 -2.76 -0.71
N LYS A 36 -9.79 -1.68 -0.12
CA LYS A 36 -9.65 -0.41 -0.83
C LYS A 36 -8.62 -0.48 -1.96
N SER A 37 -7.52 -1.21 -1.72
CA SER A 37 -6.52 -1.42 -2.77
C SER A 37 -7.10 -2.22 -3.94
N VAL A 38 -7.84 -3.27 -3.63
CA VAL A 38 -8.51 -4.08 -4.66
C VAL A 38 -9.44 -3.22 -5.50
N HIS A 39 -10.17 -2.30 -4.84
CA HIS A 39 -11.07 -1.38 -5.52
C HIS A 39 -10.31 -0.47 -6.49
N TYR A 40 -9.20 0.11 -6.06
CA TYR A 40 -8.41 1.00 -6.91
C TYR A 40 -7.63 0.27 -7.98
N LEU A 41 -7.28 -1.00 -7.75
CA LEU A 41 -6.63 -1.82 -8.76
C LEU A 41 -7.60 -2.19 -9.89
N ASP A 42 -8.90 -2.28 -9.57
CA ASP A 42 -9.96 -2.54 -10.56
C ASP A 42 -9.67 -3.78 -11.41
N GLY A 43 -9.28 -4.87 -10.74
CA GLY A 43 -8.96 -6.13 -11.40
C GLY A 43 -7.60 -6.18 -12.07
N LYS A 44 -6.83 -5.11 -12.02
CA LYS A 44 -5.49 -5.06 -12.61
C LYS A 44 -4.44 -5.48 -11.61
N SER A 45 -3.36 -6.07 -12.09
CA SER A 45 -2.21 -6.36 -11.25
C SER A 45 -1.30 -5.13 -11.18
N PRO A 46 -0.75 -4.81 -10.01
CA PRO A 46 0.15 -3.67 -9.92
C PRO A 46 1.45 -3.95 -10.67
N LYS A 47 1.96 -2.96 -11.39
CA LYS A 47 3.23 -3.07 -12.08
C LYS A 47 4.38 -3.03 -11.09
N LYS A 48 4.23 -2.23 -10.04
CA LYS A 48 5.26 -2.06 -9.04
C LYS A 48 4.63 -1.62 -7.73
N VAL A 49 5.16 -2.12 -6.63
CA VAL A 49 4.75 -1.70 -5.29
C VAL A 49 5.98 -1.17 -4.58
N ILE A 50 5.95 0.09 -4.22
CA ILE A 50 7.05 0.75 -3.52
C ILE A 50 6.61 0.98 -2.08
N ILE A 51 7.32 0.35 -1.16
CA ILE A 51 7.04 0.48 0.26
C ILE A 51 8.27 1.05 0.93
N VAL A 52 8.12 2.22 1.52
CA VAL A 52 9.16 2.83 2.34
C VAL A 52 8.75 2.62 3.79
N PRO A 53 9.43 1.72 4.51
CA PRO A 53 9.03 1.39 5.89
C PRO A 53 8.94 2.64 6.76
N LYS A 54 7.88 2.72 7.54
CA LYS A 54 7.59 3.83 8.44
C LYS A 54 7.39 5.18 7.73
N LYS A 55 7.12 5.15 6.43
CA LYS A 55 6.89 6.38 5.64
C LYS A 55 5.68 6.28 4.73
N ILE A 56 5.83 5.70 3.56
CA ILE A 56 4.76 5.69 2.55
C ILE A 56 4.65 4.36 1.83
N ILE A 57 3.50 4.18 1.17
CA ILE A 57 3.27 3.08 0.26
C ILE A 57 2.82 3.68 -1.07
N ASN A 58 3.46 3.29 -2.17
CA ASN A 58 3.09 3.77 -3.50
C ASN A 58 2.92 2.57 -4.43
N ILE A 59 1.76 2.46 -5.04
CA ILE A 59 1.43 1.36 -5.95
C ILE A 59 1.33 1.92 -7.35
N VAL A 60 2.10 1.36 -8.28
CA VAL A 60 2.08 1.74 -9.69
C VAL A 60 1.27 0.71 -10.46
N VAL A 61 0.26 1.18 -11.12
CA VAL A 61 -0.65 0.33 -11.89
C VAL A 61 -0.45 0.52 -13.38
#